data_345e8227c085bcf31d2bd69bf9c87fde
#
_entry.id   345e8227c085bcf31d2bd69bf9c87fde
#
_cell.length_a   1.000
_cell.length_b   1.000
_cell.length_c   1.000
_cell.angle_alpha   90.00
_cell.angle_beta   90.00
_cell.angle_gamma   90.00
#
_symmetry.space_group_name_H-M   'P 1'
#
loop_
_entity.id
_entity.type
_entity.pdbx_description
1 polymer ?
#
loop_
_entity_poly.entity_id
_entity_poly.type
_entity_poly.pdbx_seq_one_letter_code
_entity_poly.pdbx_strand_id
1 'polypeptide(L)'
;NPTSLNTVRLTTFRRENEVVVLTSLLRMGRKGSKVDNVSVGGVFCEIENSGKLKSPAYGINPTGVYEENDFGLKYDGVVVPLFQQIVDEAKSMHMTLPYTRIIGWDFTVNDKNEVVLIELNLHSPGVYQLIGPALGNYTDEILEMVRQSKK
;
A
#
# COMPACT_ATOMS: atom_id res chain seq x y z
N ASN A 1 0.88 14.78 5.37
CA ASN A 1 1.37 15.45 6.59
C ASN A 1 2.83 15.87 6.35
N PRO A 2 3.18 17.18 6.41
CA PRO A 2 4.54 17.64 6.15
C PRO A 2 5.55 17.28 7.25
N THR A 3 5.09 16.78 8.39
CA THR A 3 5.95 16.43 9.54
C THR A 3 6.21 14.93 9.65
N SER A 4 5.56 14.10 8.85
CA SER A 4 5.76 12.66 8.83
C SER A 4 6.23 12.17 7.47
N LEU A 5 6.98 11.10 7.46
CA LEU A 5 7.18 10.32 6.25
C LEU A 5 5.84 9.70 5.87
N ASN A 6 5.34 10.00 4.64
CA ASN A 6 4.16 9.35 4.11
C ASN A 6 4.63 8.28 3.10
N THR A 7 4.07 7.08 3.19
CA THR A 7 4.50 5.96 2.34
C THR A 7 3.38 5.41 1.48
N VAL A 8 3.74 5.00 0.28
CA VAL A 8 2.89 4.16 -0.57
C VAL A 8 3.15 2.71 -0.19
N ARG A 9 2.17 2.07 0.42
CA ARG A 9 2.16 0.62 0.66
C ARG A 9 1.55 -0.08 -0.54
N LEU A 10 2.35 -0.87 -1.27
CA LEU A 10 1.86 -1.82 -2.25
C LEU A 10 1.90 -3.22 -1.68
N THR A 11 0.89 -4.03 -1.96
CA THR A 11 0.96 -5.47 -1.78
C THR A 11 0.94 -6.12 -3.16
N THR A 12 1.98 -6.86 -3.48
CA THR A 12 2.11 -7.54 -4.77
C THR A 12 2.05 -9.05 -4.59
N PHE A 13 1.50 -9.71 -5.59
CA PHE A 13 1.42 -11.17 -5.68
C PHE A 13 2.11 -11.64 -6.95
N ARG A 14 3.10 -12.54 -6.79
CA ARG A 14 3.82 -13.14 -7.89
C ARG A 14 3.14 -14.44 -8.31
N ARG A 15 2.62 -14.44 -9.52
CA ARG A 15 2.16 -15.61 -10.27
C ARG A 15 3.36 -16.25 -10.99
N GLU A 16 3.14 -17.23 -11.84
CA GLU A 16 4.23 -17.91 -12.54
C GLU A 16 5.06 -16.94 -13.40
N ASN A 17 4.40 -16.19 -14.26
CA ASN A 17 5.04 -15.36 -15.28
C ASN A 17 4.76 -13.85 -15.12
N GLU A 18 4.06 -13.45 -14.09
CA GLU A 18 3.71 -12.05 -13.86
C GLU A 18 3.63 -11.71 -12.38
N VAL A 19 3.71 -10.42 -12.09
CA VAL A 19 3.40 -9.85 -10.77
C VAL A 19 2.20 -8.94 -10.90
N VAL A 20 1.21 -9.16 -10.04
CA VAL A 20 0.01 -8.33 -9.93
C VAL A 20 0.01 -7.53 -8.64
N VAL A 21 -0.65 -6.39 -8.63
CA VAL A 21 -0.88 -5.59 -7.42
C VAL A 21 -2.21 -6.02 -6.81
N LEU A 22 -2.18 -6.41 -5.54
CA LEU A 22 -3.37 -6.76 -4.77
C LEU A 22 -4.01 -5.52 -4.13
N THR A 23 -3.19 -4.68 -3.51
CA THR A 23 -3.64 -3.45 -2.83
C THR A 23 -2.63 -2.32 -3.00
N SER A 24 -3.13 -1.10 -3.05
CA SER A 24 -2.33 0.12 -3.12
C SER A 24 -2.89 1.13 -2.12
N LEU A 25 -2.08 1.58 -1.19
CA LEU A 25 -2.47 2.48 -0.11
C LEU A 25 -1.47 3.63 0.03
N LEU A 26 -1.97 4.82 0.29
CA LEU A 26 -1.16 5.89 0.86
C LEU A 26 -1.32 5.86 2.39
N ARG A 27 -0.23 5.67 3.11
CA ARG A 27 -0.17 5.75 4.57
C ARG A 27 0.33 7.13 4.97
N MET A 28 -0.33 7.73 5.96
CA MET A 28 -0.07 9.10 6.37
C MET A 28 -0.10 9.21 7.88
N GLY A 29 0.91 9.89 8.44
CA GLY A 29 0.86 10.26 9.85
C GLY A 29 -0.12 11.40 10.09
N ARG A 30 -0.69 11.47 11.31
CA ARG A 30 -1.53 12.55 11.77
C ARG A 30 -0.68 13.72 12.29
N LYS A 31 -1.29 14.87 12.53
CA LYS A 31 -0.61 16.08 13.06
C LYS A 31 0.18 15.77 14.32
N GLY A 32 1.46 16.14 14.32
CA GLY A 32 2.39 15.87 15.41
C GLY A 32 3.08 14.51 15.36
N SER A 33 2.67 13.61 14.46
CA SER A 33 3.39 12.36 14.24
C SER A 33 4.57 12.55 13.28
N LYS A 34 5.65 11.82 13.53
CA LYS A 34 6.82 11.72 12.63
C LYS A 34 6.74 10.50 11.71
N VAL A 35 5.84 9.56 12.03
CA VAL A 35 5.66 8.29 11.32
C VAL A 35 4.23 8.15 10.81
N ASP A 36 4.07 7.38 9.76
CA ASP A 36 2.77 7.10 9.11
C ASP A 36 2.12 5.80 9.59
N ASN A 37 2.72 5.15 10.60
CA ASN A 37 2.25 3.85 11.04
C ASN A 37 0.83 3.93 11.64
N VAL A 38 -0.08 3.16 11.06
CA VAL A 38 -1.49 3.11 11.45
C VAL A 38 -1.68 2.64 12.89
N SER A 39 -0.80 1.75 13.38
CA SER A 39 -0.86 1.25 14.77
C SER A 39 -0.61 2.31 15.84
N VAL A 40 0.01 3.43 15.48
CA VAL A 40 0.27 4.57 16.38
C VAL A 40 -0.56 5.82 16.01
N GLY A 41 -1.69 5.62 15.34
CA GLY A 41 -2.66 6.67 15.03
C GLY A 41 -2.55 7.27 13.62
N GLY A 42 -1.70 6.72 12.75
CA GLY A 42 -1.70 7.06 11.33
C GLY A 42 -3.00 6.65 10.63
N VAL A 43 -3.19 7.14 9.42
CA VAL A 43 -4.33 6.82 8.57
C VAL A 43 -3.85 6.29 7.22
N PHE A 44 -4.72 5.57 6.53
CA PHE A 44 -4.45 5.09 5.18
C PHE A 44 -5.62 5.38 4.25
N CYS A 45 -5.31 5.63 2.98
CA CYS A 45 -6.27 5.88 1.92
C CYS A 45 -5.95 4.95 0.75
N GLU A 46 -6.98 4.36 0.15
CA GLU A 46 -6.82 3.55 -1.07
C GLU A 46 -6.32 4.42 -2.22
N ILE A 47 -5.43 3.85 -3.05
CA ILE A 47 -4.97 4.47 -4.29
C ILE A 47 -5.55 3.65 -5.44
N GLU A 48 -6.30 4.32 -6.33
CA GLU A 48 -6.78 3.73 -7.58
C GLU A 48 -5.63 3.44 -8.55
N ASN A 49 -5.87 2.62 -9.55
CA ASN A 49 -4.88 2.33 -10.61
C ASN A 49 -4.37 3.57 -11.35
N SER A 50 -5.15 4.64 -11.33
CA SER A 50 -4.79 5.95 -11.89
C SER A 50 -3.77 6.74 -11.04
N GLY A 51 -3.48 6.28 -9.81
CA GLY A 51 -2.71 7.01 -8.81
C GLY A 51 -3.55 7.97 -7.96
N LYS A 52 -4.85 8.07 -8.20
CA LYS A 52 -5.78 8.91 -7.44
C LYS A 52 -6.11 8.29 -6.09
N LEU A 53 -6.21 9.12 -5.06
CA LEU A 53 -6.74 8.68 -3.77
C LEU A 53 -8.25 8.49 -3.85
N LYS A 54 -8.73 7.41 -3.25
CA LYS A 54 -10.15 7.10 -3.10
C LYS A 54 -10.58 7.43 -1.66
N SER A 55 -11.22 8.58 -1.51
CA SER A 55 -11.79 9.00 -0.22
C SER A 55 -12.86 8.00 0.25
N PRO A 56 -13.01 7.80 1.58
CA PRO A 56 -12.27 8.43 2.66
C PRO A 56 -10.98 7.71 3.05
N ALA A 57 -10.14 8.33 3.87
CA ALA A 57 -9.05 7.65 4.58
C ALA A 57 -9.57 6.99 5.86
N TYR A 58 -8.88 5.94 6.31
CA TYR A 58 -9.25 5.13 7.48
C TYR A 58 -8.13 5.09 8.51
N GLY A 59 -8.50 5.12 9.80
CA GLY A 59 -7.62 4.78 10.90
C GLY A 59 -7.72 3.30 11.28
N ILE A 60 -6.90 2.84 12.22
CA ILE A 60 -6.99 1.47 12.76
C ILE A 60 -8.28 1.26 13.58
N ASN A 61 -8.79 2.32 14.18
CA ASN A 61 -10.08 2.27 14.86
C ASN A 61 -11.18 2.25 13.79
N PRO A 62 -12.11 1.28 13.81
CA PRO A 62 -13.19 1.19 12.82
C PRO A 62 -14.10 2.41 12.75
N THR A 63 -14.06 3.31 13.74
CA THR A 63 -14.78 4.61 13.71
C THR A 63 -13.96 5.75 13.11
N GLY A 64 -12.67 5.53 12.84
CA GLY A 64 -11.78 6.54 12.27
C GLY A 64 -11.93 6.63 10.76
N VAL A 65 -12.88 7.44 10.30
CA VAL A 65 -13.12 7.75 8.88
C VAL A 65 -12.88 9.24 8.67
N TYR A 66 -12.06 9.58 7.68
CA TYR A 66 -11.58 10.94 7.47
C TYR A 66 -11.68 11.33 5.99
N GLU A 67 -12.41 12.40 5.69
CA GLU A 67 -12.53 12.96 4.33
C GLU A 67 -11.36 13.89 3.98
N GLU A 68 -10.70 14.43 5.01
CA GLU A 68 -9.60 15.37 4.88
C GLU A 68 -8.51 15.12 5.93
N ASN A 69 -7.31 15.62 5.68
CA ASN A 69 -6.22 15.55 6.63
C ASN A 69 -6.34 16.65 7.72
N ASP A 70 -5.46 16.60 8.72
CA ASP A 70 -5.45 17.57 9.84
C ASP A 70 -5.13 19.02 9.43
N PHE A 71 -4.90 19.28 8.16
CA PHE A 71 -4.61 20.60 7.59
C PHE A 71 -5.69 21.06 6.60
N GLY A 72 -6.83 20.36 6.52
CA GLY A 72 -7.97 20.71 5.67
C GLY A 72 -7.80 20.31 4.20
N LEU A 73 -6.79 19.49 3.87
CA LEU A 73 -6.65 18.95 2.52
C LEU A 73 -7.56 17.73 2.36
N LYS A 74 -8.54 17.83 1.48
CA LYS A 74 -9.41 16.70 1.11
C LYS A 74 -8.62 15.63 0.38
N TYR A 75 -8.90 14.37 0.68
CA TYR A 75 -8.26 13.24 0.02
C TYR A 75 -8.78 13.01 -1.40
N ASP A 76 -10.07 13.31 -1.63
CA ASP A 76 -10.67 13.14 -2.94
C ASP A 76 -9.94 13.92 -4.03
N GLY A 77 -9.57 13.23 -5.08
CA GLY A 77 -8.91 13.81 -6.24
C GLY A 77 -7.40 14.07 -6.10
N VAL A 78 -6.81 13.85 -4.92
CA VAL A 78 -5.36 13.91 -4.76
C VAL A 78 -4.70 12.79 -5.57
N VAL A 79 -3.67 13.12 -6.33
CA VAL A 79 -2.89 12.16 -7.14
C VAL A 79 -1.54 11.94 -6.47
N VAL A 80 -1.18 10.67 -6.26
CA VAL A 80 0.13 10.28 -5.75
C VAL A 80 1.17 10.47 -6.86
N PRO A 81 2.22 11.28 -6.65
CA PRO A 81 3.24 11.49 -7.67
C PRO A 81 3.99 10.20 -7.99
N LEU A 82 4.38 10.00 -9.24
CA LEU A 82 5.16 8.85 -9.73
C LEU A 82 4.56 7.48 -9.40
N PHE A 83 3.24 7.40 -9.15
CA PHE A 83 2.58 6.15 -8.72
C PHE A 83 2.82 5.00 -9.71
N GLN A 84 2.73 5.25 -11.02
CA GLN A 84 2.98 4.21 -12.01
C GLN A 84 4.43 3.71 -11.96
N GLN A 85 5.40 4.60 -11.78
CA GLN A 85 6.80 4.22 -11.60
C GLN A 85 6.99 3.35 -10.34
N ILE A 86 6.35 3.71 -9.22
CA ILE A 86 6.35 2.89 -7.99
C ILE A 86 5.82 1.48 -8.26
N VAL A 87 4.72 1.37 -9.00
CA VAL A 87 4.13 0.07 -9.37
C VAL A 87 5.09 -0.75 -10.23
N ASP A 88 5.69 -0.14 -11.24
CA ASP A 88 6.59 -0.81 -12.17
C ASP A 88 7.89 -1.27 -11.48
N GLU A 89 8.45 -0.47 -10.59
CA GLU A 89 9.60 -0.83 -9.78
C GLU A 89 9.28 -2.00 -8.83
N ALA A 90 8.14 -1.96 -8.12
CA ALA A 90 7.73 -3.04 -7.23
C ALA A 90 7.56 -4.36 -8.00
N LYS A 91 6.91 -4.33 -9.16
CA LYS A 91 6.74 -5.52 -10.01
C LYS A 91 8.08 -6.06 -10.51
N SER A 92 8.95 -5.19 -11.00
CA SER A 92 10.27 -5.56 -11.50
C SER A 92 11.11 -6.22 -10.42
N MET A 93 11.19 -5.60 -9.25
CA MET A 93 11.93 -6.16 -8.10
C MET A 93 11.32 -7.50 -7.63
N HIS A 94 9.99 -7.62 -7.58
CA HIS A 94 9.34 -8.85 -7.15
C HIS A 94 9.64 -10.02 -8.09
N MET A 95 9.79 -9.79 -9.39
CA MET A 95 10.19 -10.83 -10.36
C MET A 95 11.57 -11.42 -10.05
N THR A 96 12.45 -10.67 -9.38
CA THR A 96 13.78 -11.16 -8.98
C THR A 96 13.78 -11.96 -7.67
N LEU A 97 12.63 -12.02 -6.96
CA LEU A 97 12.47 -12.69 -5.67
C LEU A 97 11.59 -13.96 -5.79
N PRO A 98 12.12 -15.07 -6.34
CA PRO A 98 11.32 -16.22 -6.76
C PRO A 98 10.66 -17.00 -5.61
N TYR A 99 11.20 -16.88 -4.39
CA TYR A 99 10.77 -17.68 -3.24
C TYR A 99 9.66 -17.03 -2.41
N THR A 100 9.34 -15.78 -2.67
CA THR A 100 8.28 -15.06 -1.96
C THR A 100 7.12 -14.78 -2.91
N ARG A 101 5.92 -15.21 -2.55
CA ARG A 101 4.73 -15.05 -3.41
C ARG A 101 3.97 -13.75 -3.18
N ILE A 102 3.98 -13.25 -1.94
CA ILE A 102 3.30 -12.00 -1.57
C ILE A 102 4.29 -11.12 -0.84
N ILE A 103 4.45 -9.88 -1.29
CA ILE A 103 5.35 -8.90 -0.69
C ILE A 103 4.59 -7.60 -0.45
N GLY A 104 4.76 -7.03 0.75
CA GLY A 104 4.40 -5.65 1.06
C GLY A 104 5.60 -4.73 0.88
N TRP A 105 5.43 -3.69 0.08
CA TRP A 105 6.45 -2.69 -0.25
C TRP A 105 6.08 -1.36 0.35
N ASP A 106 7.00 -0.67 0.97
CA ASP A 106 6.84 0.71 1.40
C ASP A 106 7.75 1.62 0.56
N PHE A 107 7.14 2.46 -0.25
CA PHE A 107 7.82 3.46 -1.06
C PHE A 107 7.50 4.88 -0.60
N THR A 108 8.37 5.80 -0.89
CA THR A 108 8.10 7.24 -0.83
C THR A 108 8.65 7.94 -2.07
N VAL A 109 8.24 9.19 -2.26
CA VAL A 109 8.85 10.09 -3.25
C VAL A 109 9.59 11.17 -2.48
N ASN A 110 10.88 11.33 -2.75
CA ASN A 110 11.71 12.32 -2.08
C ASN A 110 11.53 13.73 -2.65
N ASP A 111 12.20 14.71 -2.07
CA ASP A 111 12.19 16.12 -2.48
C ASP A 111 12.82 16.40 -3.86
N LYS A 112 13.60 15.43 -4.38
CA LYS A 112 14.15 15.45 -5.75
C LYS A 112 13.21 14.82 -6.77
N ASN A 113 11.99 14.44 -6.37
CA ASN A 113 11.03 13.74 -7.21
C ASN A 113 11.54 12.38 -7.71
N GLU A 114 12.20 11.62 -6.81
CA GLU A 114 12.69 10.27 -7.07
C GLU A 114 11.93 9.27 -6.21
N VAL A 115 11.64 8.09 -6.78
CA VAL A 115 11.05 6.97 -6.04
C VAL A 115 12.11 6.36 -5.13
N VAL A 116 11.77 6.14 -3.86
CA VAL A 116 12.67 5.56 -2.86
C VAL A 116 11.96 4.39 -2.18
N LEU A 117 12.56 3.22 -2.23
CA LEU A 117 12.13 2.06 -1.45
C LEU A 117 12.59 2.23 0.00
N ILE A 118 11.64 2.16 0.93
CA ILE A 118 11.89 2.28 2.38
C ILE A 118 12.01 0.90 3.01
N GLU A 119 11.09 -0.02 2.71
CA GLU A 119 10.99 -1.30 3.39
C GLU A 119 10.35 -2.40 2.53
N LEU A 120 10.75 -3.64 2.78
CA LEU A 120 10.18 -4.88 2.27
C LEU A 120 9.55 -5.66 3.42
N ASN A 121 8.29 -6.02 3.29
CA ASN A 121 7.57 -6.85 4.26
C ASN A 121 7.30 -8.24 3.65
N LEU A 122 8.14 -9.22 4.00
CA LEU A 122 8.08 -10.60 3.50
C LEU A 122 7.19 -11.50 4.38
N HIS A 123 7.04 -11.15 5.66
CA HIS A 123 6.13 -11.79 6.60
C HIS A 123 5.01 -10.82 6.95
N SER A 124 3.77 -11.25 6.88
CA SER A 124 2.60 -10.41 7.20
C SER A 124 2.61 -9.06 6.47
N PRO A 125 2.49 -9.02 5.14
CA PRO A 125 2.65 -7.79 4.34
C PRO A 125 1.58 -6.72 4.63
N GLY A 126 0.70 -6.97 5.58
CA GLY A 126 -0.37 -6.08 6.00
C GLY A 126 -1.51 -6.05 4.98
N VAL A 127 -2.64 -6.63 5.34
CA VAL A 127 -3.82 -6.69 4.48
C VAL A 127 -4.91 -5.86 5.12
N TYR A 128 -5.33 -4.81 4.44
CA TYR A 128 -6.32 -3.86 4.95
C TYR A 128 -7.69 -4.19 4.36
N GLN A 129 -8.49 -4.96 5.11
CA GLN A 129 -9.81 -5.43 4.67
C GLN A 129 -10.89 -4.34 4.63
N LEU A 130 -10.64 -3.19 5.27
CA LEU A 130 -11.60 -2.08 5.32
C LEU A 130 -11.87 -1.44 3.94
N ILE A 131 -10.97 -1.64 2.98
CA ILE A 131 -11.06 -1.05 1.65
C ILE A 131 -11.41 -2.05 0.55
N GLY A 132 -11.84 -3.24 0.92
CA GLY A 132 -12.24 -4.28 -0.02
C GLY A 132 -11.58 -5.63 0.26
N PRO A 133 -11.80 -6.62 -0.62
CA PRO A 133 -11.22 -7.94 -0.45
C PRO A 133 -9.68 -7.86 -0.53
N ALA A 134 -9.05 -8.24 0.56
CA ALA A 134 -7.60 -8.11 0.77
C ALA A 134 -6.74 -8.83 -0.28
N LEU A 135 -7.26 -9.91 -0.86
CA LEU A 135 -6.59 -10.68 -1.92
C LEU A 135 -7.21 -10.44 -3.30
N GLY A 136 -8.24 -9.57 -3.35
CA GLY A 136 -8.93 -9.19 -4.59
C GLY A 136 -9.47 -10.41 -5.36
N ASN A 137 -9.35 -10.34 -6.67
CA ASN A 137 -9.79 -11.40 -7.59
C ASN A 137 -8.89 -12.66 -7.56
N TYR A 138 -7.82 -12.67 -6.77
CA TYR A 138 -6.83 -13.74 -6.70
C TYR A 138 -6.99 -14.64 -5.47
N THR A 139 -8.08 -14.47 -4.70
CA THR A 139 -8.31 -15.21 -3.46
C THR A 139 -8.27 -16.72 -3.65
N ASP A 140 -8.97 -17.24 -4.65
CA ASP A 140 -9.03 -18.68 -4.91
C ASP A 140 -7.67 -19.24 -5.36
N GLU A 141 -6.97 -18.51 -6.24
CA GLU A 141 -5.63 -18.88 -6.69
C GLU A 141 -4.63 -18.94 -5.53
N ILE A 142 -4.66 -17.95 -4.64
CA ILE A 142 -3.78 -17.89 -3.46
C ILE A 142 -4.10 -19.04 -2.49
N LEU A 143 -5.38 -19.32 -2.26
CA LEU A 143 -5.80 -20.43 -1.39
C LEU A 143 -5.37 -21.79 -1.96
N GLU A 144 -5.47 -21.99 -3.26
CA GLU A 144 -5.03 -23.24 -3.89
C GLU A 144 -3.51 -23.41 -3.78
N MET A 145 -2.72 -22.34 -4.00
CA MET A 145 -1.27 -22.38 -3.79
C MET A 145 -0.89 -22.75 -2.34
N VAL A 146 -1.60 -22.22 -1.35
CA VAL A 146 -1.37 -22.56 0.07
C VAL A 146 -1.68 -24.03 0.34
N ARG A 147 -2.72 -24.60 -0.29
CA ARG A 147 -3.04 -26.04 -0.18
C ARG A 147 -1.94 -26.92 -0.78
N GLN A 148 -1.41 -26.52 -1.94
CA GLN A 148 -0.35 -27.25 -2.62
C GLN A 148 0.98 -27.21 -1.87
N SER A 149 1.31 -26.12 -1.22
CA SER A 149 2.55 -25.96 -0.45
C SER A 149 2.60 -26.80 0.84
N LYS A 150 1.47 -27.35 1.28
CA LYS A 150 1.38 -28.22 2.47
C LYS A 150 1.49 -29.71 2.15
N LYS A 151 1.62 -30.07 0.89
CA LYS A 151 1.90 -31.44 0.43
C LYS A 151 3.40 -31.64 0.23
#